data_45873fcc467de3de5ff1c58fcf7a2c82
#
_entry.id   45873fcc467de3de5ff1c58fcf7a2c82
#
_cell.length_a   1.000
_cell.length_b   1.000
_cell.length_c   1.000
_cell.angle_alpha   90.00
_cell.angle_beta   90.00
_cell.angle_gamma   90.00
#
_symmetry.space_group_name_H-M   'P 1'
#
loop_
_entity.id
_entity.type
_entity.pdbx_description
1 polymer ?
#
loop_
_entity_poly.entity_id
_entity_poly.type
_entity_poly.pdbx_seq_one_letter_code
_entity_poly.pdbx_strand_id
1 'polypeptide(L)'
;PEGLYFPGFTSDDANPDMGDSAILETLGLGAFAMAGSPAVVGFVGAGTYRDALNYTQEMGEITLGHHPHLSIPNLDYQGVPSGIDLRKVVETGISPAINTGIAHKEAGAGQVGAGIARAPLECFHQALEALVNEMESR
;
A
#
# COMPACT_ATOMS: atom_id res chain seq x y z
N PRO A 1 -8.17 1.36 7.61
CA PRO A 1 -6.87 0.76 7.93
C PRO A 1 -6.23 1.47 9.12
N GLU A 2 -5.46 0.74 9.90
CA GLU A 2 -4.66 1.30 10.98
C GLU A 2 -3.28 1.70 10.42
N GLY A 3 -2.76 2.84 10.90
CA GLY A 3 -1.43 3.34 10.54
C GLY A 3 -0.52 3.48 11.76
N LEU A 4 0.65 4.05 11.57
CA LEU A 4 1.60 4.34 12.64
C LEU A 4 1.44 5.79 13.11
N TYR A 5 1.31 5.98 14.41
CA TYR A 5 1.16 7.31 15.02
C TYR A 5 2.48 7.83 15.57
N PHE A 6 2.68 9.15 15.48
CA PHE A 6 3.81 9.80 16.12
C PHE A 6 3.66 9.80 17.64
N PRO A 7 4.77 9.89 18.41
CA PRO A 7 4.71 9.92 19.85
C PRO A 7 3.75 10.98 20.38
N GLY A 8 2.83 10.57 21.25
CA GLY A 8 1.82 11.45 21.85
C GLY A 8 0.49 11.50 21.13
N PHE A 9 0.37 10.81 19.96
CA PHE A 9 -0.89 10.69 19.22
C PHE A 9 -1.40 9.26 19.20
N THR A 10 -2.70 9.11 18.99
CA THR A 10 -3.41 7.84 18.93
C THR A 10 -4.43 7.85 17.77
N SER A 11 -5.13 6.74 17.56
CA SER A 11 -6.25 6.68 16.61
C SER A 11 -7.35 7.69 16.92
N ASP A 12 -7.49 8.11 18.17
CA ASP A 12 -8.50 9.10 18.59
C ASP A 12 -8.19 10.50 18.06
N ASP A 13 -6.94 10.77 17.70
CA ASP A 13 -6.49 12.05 17.15
C ASP A 13 -6.58 12.08 15.61
N ALA A 14 -6.69 10.91 14.99
CA ALA A 14 -6.66 10.76 13.55
C ALA A 14 -7.95 11.16 12.85
N ASN A 15 -7.82 11.76 11.68
CA ASN A 15 -8.91 11.86 10.72
C ASN A 15 -9.11 10.52 10.01
N PRO A 16 -10.34 10.14 9.64
CA PRO A 16 -10.57 8.96 8.80
C PRO A 16 -9.76 9.01 7.50
N ASP A 17 -9.22 7.86 7.10
CA ASP A 17 -8.52 7.71 5.83
C ASP A 17 -9.50 7.90 4.66
N MET A 18 -9.11 8.71 3.68
CA MET A 18 -9.90 9.00 2.49
C MET A 18 -9.64 8.01 1.34
N GLY A 19 -8.60 7.19 1.45
CA GLY A 19 -8.27 6.18 0.44
C GLY A 19 -7.59 6.71 -0.83
N ASP A 20 -7.21 7.97 -0.88
CA ASP A 20 -6.56 8.60 -2.03
C ASP A 20 -5.20 7.98 -2.37
N SER A 21 -4.37 7.73 -1.36
CA SER A 21 -3.09 7.02 -1.51
C SER A 21 -3.28 5.62 -2.10
N ALA A 22 -4.30 4.90 -1.68
CA ALA A 22 -4.61 3.56 -2.18
C ALA A 22 -4.84 3.55 -3.70
N ILE A 23 -5.53 4.55 -4.23
CA ILE A 23 -5.82 4.65 -5.67
C ILE A 23 -4.55 4.92 -6.48
N LEU A 24 -3.68 5.80 -6.00
CA LEU A 24 -2.46 6.22 -6.71
C LEU A 24 -1.36 5.16 -6.65
N GLU A 25 -1.16 4.51 -5.50
CA GLU A 25 -0.05 3.58 -5.28
C GLU A 25 -0.16 2.30 -6.08
N THR A 26 -1.37 1.89 -6.45
CA THR A 26 -1.61 0.72 -7.31
C THR A 26 -0.98 0.83 -8.71
N LEU A 27 -0.56 2.03 -9.10
CA LEU A 27 0.20 2.29 -10.33
C LEU A 27 1.70 2.00 -10.20
N GLY A 28 2.16 1.54 -9.05
CA GLY A 28 3.57 1.27 -8.77
C GLY A 28 4.28 2.41 -8.03
N LEU A 29 3.56 3.15 -7.20
CA LEU A 29 4.06 4.23 -6.36
C LEU A 29 4.01 3.85 -4.87
N GLY A 30 4.51 4.71 -3.99
CA GLY A 30 4.43 4.54 -2.55
C GLY A 30 5.03 3.22 -2.08
N ALA A 31 4.26 2.39 -1.38
CA ALA A 31 4.74 1.13 -0.82
C ALA A 31 5.17 0.12 -1.89
N PHE A 32 4.59 0.15 -3.09
CA PHE A 32 5.01 -0.68 -4.23
C PHE A 32 6.41 -0.32 -4.73
N ALA A 33 6.82 0.94 -4.58
CA ALA A 33 8.12 1.45 -5.01
C ALA A 33 9.11 1.67 -3.85
N MET A 34 8.83 1.19 -2.65
CA MET A 34 9.60 1.50 -1.43
C MET A 34 11.09 1.12 -1.56
N ALA A 35 11.41 0.05 -2.28
CA ALA A 35 12.79 -0.35 -2.57
C ALA A 35 13.57 0.72 -3.36
N GLY A 36 12.89 1.58 -4.11
CA GLY A 36 13.49 2.70 -4.83
C GLY A 36 13.83 3.92 -3.95
N SER A 37 13.23 3.99 -2.76
CA SER A 37 13.47 5.08 -1.80
C SER A 37 13.50 4.57 -0.36
N PRO A 38 14.50 3.76 0.01
CA PRO A 38 14.56 3.10 1.31
C PRO A 38 14.65 4.08 2.49
N ALA A 39 15.08 5.30 2.27
CA ALA A 39 15.10 6.33 3.30
C ALA A 39 13.69 6.70 3.80
N VAL A 40 12.67 6.56 2.95
CA VAL A 40 11.27 6.83 3.32
C VAL A 40 10.81 5.88 4.42
N VAL A 41 11.19 4.60 4.37
CA VAL A 41 10.85 3.61 5.41
C VAL A 41 11.32 4.05 6.79
N GLY A 42 12.55 4.52 6.89
CA GLY A 42 13.09 5.05 8.15
C GLY A 42 12.37 6.32 8.62
N PHE A 43 12.05 7.21 7.68
CA PHE A 43 11.36 8.47 7.97
C PHE A 43 9.93 8.24 8.49
N VAL A 44 9.19 7.34 7.87
CA VAL A 44 7.81 7.02 8.30
C VAL A 44 7.74 6.00 9.44
N GLY A 45 8.87 5.54 9.95
CA GLY A 45 8.91 4.56 11.06
C GLY A 45 8.45 3.15 10.69
N ALA A 46 8.40 2.83 9.40
CA ALA A 46 7.88 1.56 8.89
C ALA A 46 8.94 0.45 8.78
N GLY A 47 10.15 0.67 9.34
CA GLY A 47 11.19 -0.36 9.40
C GLY A 47 12.56 0.08 8.87
N THR A 48 13.28 -0.86 8.29
CA THR A 48 14.65 -0.76 7.80
C THR A 48 14.73 -0.79 6.28
N TYR A 49 15.96 -0.66 5.75
CA TYR A 49 16.22 -0.87 4.32
C TYR A 49 15.72 -2.25 3.80
N ARG A 50 15.84 -3.30 4.62
CA ARG A 50 15.36 -4.64 4.25
C ARG A 50 13.84 -4.68 4.15
N ASP A 51 13.17 -3.96 5.04
CA ASP A 51 11.71 -3.87 4.99
C ASP A 51 11.25 -3.13 3.73
N ALA A 52 11.99 -2.11 3.27
CA ALA A 52 11.72 -1.45 2.00
C ALA A 52 11.77 -2.42 0.81
N LEU A 53 12.79 -3.29 0.76
CA LEU A 53 12.89 -4.32 -0.27
C LEU A 53 11.74 -5.33 -0.17
N ASN A 54 11.45 -5.79 1.05
CA ASN A 54 10.39 -6.77 1.31
C ASN A 54 9.01 -6.24 0.88
N TYR A 55 8.67 -4.97 1.20
CA TYR A 55 7.41 -4.38 0.76
C TYR A 55 7.25 -4.42 -0.76
N THR A 56 8.27 -3.97 -1.49
CA THR A 56 8.22 -4.00 -2.96
C THR A 56 8.11 -5.41 -3.51
N GLN A 57 8.86 -6.36 -2.97
CA GLN A 57 8.81 -7.76 -3.41
C GLN A 57 7.46 -8.41 -3.12
N GLU A 58 6.93 -8.20 -1.92
CA GLU A 58 5.60 -8.68 -1.52
C GLU A 58 4.50 -8.14 -2.44
N MET A 59 4.57 -6.86 -2.83
CA MET A 59 3.63 -6.30 -3.80
C MET A 59 3.76 -6.94 -5.18
N GLY A 60 4.92 -7.44 -5.53
CA GLY A 60 5.14 -8.22 -6.76
C GLY A 60 4.32 -9.52 -6.80
N GLU A 61 4.04 -10.12 -5.65
CA GLU A 61 3.28 -11.37 -5.57
C GLU A 61 1.81 -11.19 -5.93
N ILE A 62 1.26 -10.00 -5.70
CA ILE A 62 -0.15 -9.67 -5.91
C ILE A 62 -0.44 -8.84 -7.16
N THR A 63 0.58 -8.58 -8.00
CA THR A 63 0.44 -7.75 -9.21
C THR A 63 0.52 -8.57 -10.49
N LEU A 64 -0.01 -8.00 -11.58
CA LEU A 64 0.02 -8.61 -12.92
C LEU A 64 1.38 -8.49 -13.60
N GLY A 65 2.16 -7.46 -13.24
CA GLY A 65 3.43 -7.20 -13.90
C GLY A 65 4.20 -6.04 -13.25
N HIS A 66 5.07 -5.43 -14.04
CA HIS A 66 5.96 -4.36 -13.60
C HIS A 66 5.80 -3.13 -14.49
N HIS A 67 5.95 -1.96 -13.90
CA HIS A 67 5.85 -0.69 -14.62
C HIS A 67 7.02 -0.53 -15.60
N PRO A 68 6.78 -0.22 -16.90
CA PRO A 68 7.83 -0.25 -17.92
C PRO A 68 8.87 0.86 -17.80
N HIS A 69 8.55 1.95 -17.09
CA HIS A 69 9.42 3.13 -17.00
C HIS A 69 9.88 3.48 -15.58
N LEU A 70 9.29 2.88 -14.56
CA LEU A 70 9.70 3.08 -13.17
C LEU A 70 10.53 1.89 -12.72
N SER A 71 11.84 1.98 -12.87
CA SER A 71 12.76 0.90 -12.51
C SER A 71 13.46 1.18 -11.18
N ILE A 72 13.76 0.12 -10.44
CA ILE A 72 14.38 0.18 -9.13
C ILE A 72 15.81 -0.34 -9.23
N PRO A 73 16.83 0.54 -9.10
CA PRO A 73 18.24 0.14 -9.21
C PRO A 73 18.62 -0.97 -8.23
N ASN A 74 18.08 -0.94 -7.01
CA ASN A 74 18.36 -1.93 -5.96
C ASN A 74 17.72 -3.31 -6.20
N LEU A 75 16.92 -3.45 -7.26
CA LEU A 75 16.32 -4.70 -7.73
C LEU A 75 16.71 -4.96 -9.20
N ASP A 76 17.98 -4.81 -9.50
CA ASP A 76 18.56 -5.04 -10.85
C ASP A 76 17.79 -4.31 -11.98
N TYR A 77 17.35 -3.08 -11.68
CA TYR A 77 16.54 -2.25 -12.58
C TYR A 77 15.20 -2.87 -12.98
N GLN A 78 14.69 -3.83 -12.22
CA GLN A 78 13.33 -4.31 -12.39
C GLN A 78 12.35 -3.15 -12.21
N GLY A 79 11.29 -3.15 -13.02
CA GLY A 79 10.20 -2.19 -12.87
C GLY A 79 9.45 -2.38 -11.55
N VAL A 80 8.88 -1.32 -11.00
CA VAL A 80 8.04 -1.44 -9.81
C VAL A 80 6.83 -2.32 -10.10
N PRO A 81 6.39 -3.17 -9.14
CA PRO A 81 5.17 -3.95 -9.26
C PRO A 81 3.97 -3.06 -9.59
N SER A 82 3.13 -3.46 -10.53
CA SER A 82 2.00 -2.65 -10.98
C SER A 82 0.82 -3.50 -11.42
N GLY A 83 -0.40 -2.98 -11.18
CA GLY A 83 -1.64 -3.64 -11.54
C GLY A 83 -2.03 -4.76 -10.57
N ILE A 84 -2.73 -4.42 -9.49
CA ILE A 84 -3.20 -5.42 -8.52
C ILE A 84 -4.14 -6.40 -9.19
N ASP A 85 -3.86 -7.70 -9.02
CA ASP A 85 -4.78 -8.79 -9.36
C ASP A 85 -5.53 -9.24 -8.10
N LEU A 86 -6.82 -8.96 -8.03
CA LEU A 86 -7.65 -9.29 -6.87
C LEU A 86 -7.69 -10.79 -6.58
N ARG A 87 -7.49 -11.66 -7.59
CA ARG A 87 -7.43 -13.12 -7.41
C ARG A 87 -6.18 -13.50 -6.63
N LYS A 88 -5.03 -12.92 -6.98
CA LYS A 88 -3.77 -13.13 -6.26
C LYS A 88 -3.86 -12.63 -4.83
N VAL A 89 -4.51 -11.47 -4.59
CA VAL A 89 -4.72 -10.95 -3.22
C VAL A 89 -5.51 -11.95 -2.39
N VAL A 90 -6.61 -12.48 -2.92
CA VAL A 90 -7.46 -13.47 -2.21
C VAL A 90 -6.73 -14.79 -2.02
N GLU A 91 -6.01 -15.27 -3.03
CA GLU A 91 -5.29 -16.55 -2.98
C GLU A 91 -4.12 -16.52 -1.98
N THR A 92 -3.34 -15.46 -1.99
CA THR A 92 -2.16 -15.33 -1.13
C THR A 92 -2.49 -14.82 0.27
N GLY A 93 -3.62 -14.13 0.44
CA GLY A 93 -3.94 -13.39 1.66
C GLY A 93 -3.07 -12.14 1.87
N ILE A 94 -2.25 -11.78 0.90
CA ILE A 94 -1.41 -10.56 0.95
C ILE A 94 -2.26 -9.36 0.56
N SER A 95 -2.47 -8.49 1.53
CA SER A 95 -3.16 -7.21 1.30
C SER A 95 -2.20 -6.15 0.77
N PRO A 96 -2.63 -5.32 -0.19
CA PRO A 96 -1.82 -4.20 -0.67
C PRO A 96 -1.34 -3.30 0.46
N ALA A 97 -0.03 -3.05 0.49
CA ALA A 97 0.59 -2.09 1.37
C ALA A 97 0.49 -0.69 0.77
N ILE A 98 0.19 0.29 1.59
CA ILE A 98 -0.04 1.68 1.20
C ILE A 98 0.78 2.57 2.11
N ASN A 99 1.61 3.43 1.52
CA ASN A 99 2.35 4.43 2.26
C ASN A 99 1.48 5.68 2.43
N THR A 100 1.05 5.96 3.64
CA THR A 100 0.09 7.04 3.91
C THR A 100 0.58 7.98 5.01
N GLY A 101 0.12 9.24 4.96
CA GLY A 101 0.20 10.19 6.05
C GLY A 101 -1.15 10.27 6.76
N ILE A 102 -1.14 10.45 8.07
CA ILE A 102 -2.33 10.53 8.89
C ILE A 102 -2.51 11.96 9.36
N ALA A 103 -3.60 12.61 8.92
CA ALA A 103 -3.96 13.95 9.36
C ALA A 103 -4.64 13.91 10.72
N HIS A 104 -4.47 14.98 11.50
CA HIS A 104 -5.25 15.20 12.72
C HIS A 104 -6.71 15.47 12.38
N LYS A 105 -7.63 15.01 13.23
CA LYS A 105 -9.08 15.25 13.07
C LYS A 105 -9.47 16.73 13.13
N GLU A 106 -8.68 17.56 13.83
CA GLU A 106 -8.88 19.00 13.91
C GLU A 106 -8.12 19.70 12.77
N ALA A 107 -8.81 20.54 12.03
CA ALA A 107 -8.24 21.31 10.93
C ALA A 107 -7.09 22.21 11.43
N GLY A 108 -5.97 22.18 10.71
CA GLY A 108 -4.79 23.01 11.01
C GLY A 108 -3.83 22.43 12.05
N ALA A 109 -4.17 21.33 12.73
CA ALA A 109 -3.26 20.68 13.68
C ALA A 109 -2.10 19.91 13.01
N GLY A 110 -2.26 19.57 11.74
CA GLY A 110 -1.21 18.95 10.95
C GLY A 110 -1.25 17.42 10.91
N GLN A 111 -0.09 16.79 10.73
CA GLN A 111 0.06 15.35 10.60
C GLN A 111 0.32 14.71 11.97
N VAL A 112 -0.39 13.63 12.29
CA VAL A 112 -0.29 12.89 13.55
C VAL A 112 0.33 11.51 13.41
N GLY A 113 0.58 11.08 12.19
CA GLY A 113 1.20 9.80 11.91
C GLY A 113 1.56 9.65 10.46
N ALA A 114 2.30 8.60 10.17
CA ALA A 114 2.65 8.17 8.82
C ALA A 114 3.02 6.69 8.86
N GLY A 115 3.15 6.06 7.70
CA GLY A 115 3.67 4.72 7.62
C GLY A 115 2.91 3.85 6.65
N ILE A 116 3.04 2.54 6.84
CA ILE A 116 2.38 1.56 6.00
C ILE A 116 1.03 1.18 6.61
N ALA A 117 -0.03 1.46 5.86
CA ALA A 117 -1.35 0.89 6.10
C ALA A 117 -1.57 -0.31 5.17
N ARG A 118 -2.51 -1.17 5.51
CA ARG A 118 -2.92 -2.30 4.68
C ARG A 118 -4.38 -2.12 4.26
N ALA A 119 -4.65 -2.33 2.98
CA ALA A 119 -6.03 -2.34 2.50
C ALA A 119 -6.79 -3.53 3.12
N PRO A 120 -8.07 -3.36 3.49
CA PRO A 120 -8.86 -4.46 4.05
C PRO A 120 -9.03 -5.60 3.05
N LEU A 121 -8.66 -6.84 3.43
CA LEU A 121 -8.80 -8.03 2.57
C LEU A 121 -10.25 -8.29 2.15
N GLU A 122 -11.19 -7.97 3.02
CA GLU A 122 -12.62 -8.13 2.76
C GLU A 122 -13.09 -7.43 1.48
N CYS A 123 -12.50 -6.26 1.15
CA CYS A 123 -12.82 -5.55 -0.09
C CYS A 123 -12.49 -6.38 -1.33
N PHE A 124 -11.41 -7.16 -1.29
CA PHE A 124 -10.97 -8.02 -2.40
C PHE A 124 -11.82 -9.29 -2.49
N HIS A 125 -12.22 -9.89 -1.36
CA HIS A 125 -13.15 -11.01 -1.33
C HIS A 125 -14.49 -10.63 -1.96
N GLN A 126 -15.09 -9.54 -1.51
CA GLN A 126 -16.38 -9.06 -2.05
C GLN A 126 -16.29 -8.70 -3.52
N ALA A 127 -15.17 -8.07 -3.95
CA ALA A 127 -14.96 -7.75 -5.36
C ALA A 127 -14.83 -9.01 -6.23
N LEU A 128 -14.16 -10.05 -5.73
CA LEU A 128 -14.05 -11.32 -6.46
C LEU A 128 -15.39 -12.04 -6.58
N GLU A 129 -16.16 -12.09 -5.50
CA GLU A 129 -17.51 -12.65 -5.52
C GLU A 129 -18.42 -11.92 -6.51
N ALA A 130 -18.40 -10.59 -6.49
CA ALA A 130 -19.18 -9.77 -7.43
C ALA A 130 -18.79 -10.03 -8.89
N LEU A 131 -17.48 -10.16 -9.17
CA LEU A 131 -16.98 -10.48 -10.50
C LEU A 131 -17.44 -11.86 -10.99
N VAL A 132 -17.38 -12.88 -10.13
CA VAL A 132 -17.82 -14.23 -10.48
C VAL A 132 -19.32 -14.24 -10.78
N ASN A 133 -20.14 -13.62 -9.93
CA ASN A 133 -21.58 -13.52 -10.13
C ASN A 133 -21.94 -12.78 -11.44
N GLU A 134 -21.20 -11.76 -11.80
CA GLU A 134 -21.42 -11.06 -13.07
C GLU A 134 -21.05 -11.95 -14.28
N MET A 135 -19.98 -12.73 -14.18
CA MET A 135 -19.57 -13.63 -15.26
C MET A 135 -20.55 -14.80 -15.47
N GLU A 136 -21.14 -15.32 -14.40
CA GLU A 136 -22.13 -16.40 -14.45
C GLU A 136 -23.49 -15.93 -14.98
N SER A 137 -23.77 -14.63 -14.89
CA SER A 137 -25.04 -14.04 -15.35
C SER A 137 -25.05 -13.67 -16.84
N ARG A 138 -23.93 -13.80 -17.52
CA ARG A 138 -23.76 -13.51 -18.96
C ARG A 138 -23.88 -14.77 -19.82
#